data_36afd907e2badf7d5d5074253e8e1566
#
_entry.id   36afd907e2badf7d5d5074253e8e1566
#
_cell.length_a   1.000
_cell.length_b   1.000
_cell.length_c   1.000
_cell.angle_alpha   90.00
_cell.angle_beta   90.00
_cell.angle_gamma   90.00
#
_symmetry.space_group_name_H-M   'P 1'
#
loop_
_entity.id
_entity.type
_entity.pdbx_description
1 polymer ?
#
loop_
_entity_poly.entity_id
_entity_poly.type
_entity_poly.pdbx_seq_one_letter_code
_entity_poly.pdbx_strand_id
1 'polypeptide(L)'
;VEPFANSLVLRLKQDLKDGKIIFGGFLTNKQQVLNTNYLKSSFVSKANVMGVDFEYALPDPAWVVSGYTATSTLLGTEKIVSEIQRNSAHYFQRPDDKIALDTTKTQLDGTSSELSLTKISGKNFKGSFTYRQISPGYDINELGYIRSANTKQLKSNIEYEYFVPKKYWQL
;
A
#
# COMPACT_ATOMS: atom_id res chain seq x y z
N VAL A 1 -4.00 -29.68 -0.32
CA VAL A 1 -5.35 -29.37 -0.87
C VAL A 1 -5.59 -27.88 -0.62
N GLU A 2 -5.82 -27.11 -1.67
CA GLU A 2 -6.18 -25.70 -1.56
C GLU A 2 -7.68 -25.55 -1.29
N PRO A 3 -8.10 -24.58 -0.46
CA PRO A 3 -9.50 -24.30 -0.23
C PRO A 3 -10.14 -23.64 -1.47
N PHE A 4 -11.43 -23.88 -1.68
CA PHE A 4 -12.19 -23.10 -2.64
C PHE A 4 -12.21 -21.63 -2.20
N ALA A 5 -11.86 -20.73 -3.10
CA ALA A 5 -11.79 -19.30 -2.84
C ALA A 5 -12.63 -18.51 -3.84
N ASN A 6 -13.35 -17.51 -3.34
CA ASN A 6 -14.01 -16.48 -4.14
C ASN A 6 -13.28 -15.17 -3.97
N SER A 7 -12.94 -14.50 -5.07
CA SER A 7 -12.22 -13.23 -5.08
C SER A 7 -12.98 -12.18 -5.89
N LEU A 8 -13.12 -10.99 -5.31
CA LEU A 8 -13.72 -9.81 -5.93
C LEU A 8 -12.70 -8.68 -5.94
N VAL A 9 -12.53 -8.03 -7.08
CA VAL A 9 -11.76 -6.82 -7.23
C VAL A 9 -12.60 -5.76 -7.93
N LEU A 10 -12.77 -4.62 -7.29
CA LEU A 10 -13.47 -3.45 -7.83
C LEU A 10 -12.52 -2.27 -7.85
N ARG A 11 -12.57 -1.50 -8.94
CA ARG A 11 -11.83 -0.25 -9.11
C ARG A 11 -12.75 0.78 -9.76
N LEU A 12 -12.91 1.92 -9.12
CA LEU A 12 -13.58 3.10 -9.67
C LEU A 12 -12.57 4.23 -9.79
N LYS A 13 -12.64 4.96 -10.89
CA LYS A 13 -11.79 6.13 -11.12
C LYS A 13 -12.59 7.20 -11.84
N GLN A 14 -12.53 8.43 -11.36
CA GLN A 14 -13.16 9.60 -11.95
C GLN A 14 -12.10 10.63 -12.30
N ASP A 15 -12.14 11.08 -13.53
CA ASP A 15 -11.36 12.19 -14.04
C ASP A 15 -12.23 13.44 -14.10
N LEU A 16 -11.73 14.54 -13.58
CA LEU A 16 -12.38 15.85 -13.59
C LEU A 16 -11.41 16.90 -14.12
N LYS A 17 -11.99 17.94 -14.76
CA LYS A 17 -11.26 19.10 -15.27
C LYS A 17 -10.12 18.72 -16.24
N ASP A 18 -10.39 17.81 -17.17
CA ASP A 18 -9.46 17.38 -18.22
C ASP A 18 -8.12 16.86 -17.66
N GLY A 19 -8.19 15.95 -16.72
CA GLY A 19 -7.04 15.31 -16.12
C GLY A 19 -6.38 16.08 -14.98
N LYS A 20 -6.91 17.26 -14.59
CA LYS A 20 -6.32 18.03 -13.49
C LYS A 20 -6.64 17.48 -12.12
N ILE A 21 -7.78 16.82 -11.98
CA ILE A 21 -8.20 16.19 -10.73
C ILE A 21 -8.64 14.78 -11.05
N ILE A 22 -7.97 13.82 -10.48
CA ILE A 22 -8.33 12.42 -10.60
C ILE A 22 -8.51 11.89 -9.19
N PHE A 23 -9.60 11.17 -8.95
CA PHE A 23 -9.78 10.44 -7.69
C PHE A 23 -10.36 9.06 -7.97
N GLY A 24 -10.09 8.16 -7.07
CA GLY A 24 -10.52 6.79 -7.23
C GLY A 24 -10.76 6.08 -5.90
N GLY A 25 -11.35 4.90 -6.01
CA GLY A 25 -11.52 3.99 -4.91
C GLY A 25 -11.37 2.56 -5.39
N PHE A 26 -10.93 1.69 -4.51
CA PHE A 26 -10.80 0.27 -4.79
C PHE A 26 -11.26 -0.57 -3.60
N LEU A 27 -11.71 -1.75 -3.94
CA LEU A 27 -12.07 -2.78 -2.98
C LEU A 27 -11.56 -4.12 -3.50
N THR A 28 -10.90 -4.87 -2.65
CA THR A 28 -10.61 -6.29 -2.87
C THR A 28 -11.20 -7.11 -1.74
N ASN A 29 -11.78 -8.24 -2.07
CA ASN A 29 -12.32 -9.19 -1.12
C ASN A 29 -11.94 -10.60 -1.55
N LYS A 30 -11.44 -11.40 -0.61
CA LYS A 30 -11.23 -12.83 -0.78
C LYS A 30 -11.92 -13.56 0.36
N GLN A 31 -12.67 -14.57 0.02
CA GLN A 31 -13.31 -15.47 0.98
C GLN A 31 -12.94 -16.91 0.64
N GLN A 32 -12.57 -17.68 1.65
CA GLN A 32 -12.16 -19.07 1.51
C GLN A 32 -13.09 -19.99 2.30
N VAL A 33 -13.47 -21.10 1.67
CA VAL A 33 -14.31 -22.13 2.29
C VAL A 33 -13.43 -23.14 3.02
N LEU A 34 -13.37 -23.02 4.35
CA LEU A 34 -12.48 -23.81 5.22
C LEU A 34 -13.29 -24.93 5.94
N ASN A 35 -13.48 -26.06 5.25
CA ASN A 35 -14.36 -27.15 5.71
C ASN A 35 -13.71 -28.08 6.74
N THR A 36 -12.39 -28.01 6.92
CA THR A 36 -11.67 -28.89 7.85
C THR A 36 -10.85 -28.09 8.84
N ASN A 37 -10.54 -28.68 9.98
CA ASN A 37 -9.71 -28.02 10.99
C ASN A 37 -8.29 -27.73 10.46
N TYR A 38 -7.76 -28.59 9.58
CA TYR A 38 -6.50 -28.35 8.90
C TYR A 38 -6.54 -27.06 8.07
N LEU A 39 -7.56 -26.89 7.22
CA LEU A 39 -7.71 -25.69 6.40
C LEU A 39 -7.88 -24.43 7.27
N LYS A 40 -8.71 -24.51 8.33
CA LYS A 40 -8.89 -23.39 9.28
C LYS A 40 -7.61 -22.97 9.99
N SER A 41 -6.69 -23.91 10.23
CA SER A 41 -5.42 -23.63 10.90
C SER A 41 -4.29 -23.21 9.94
N SER A 42 -4.52 -23.27 8.64
CA SER A 42 -3.50 -23.02 7.60
C SER A 42 -3.82 -21.84 6.69
N PHE A 43 -5.08 -21.40 6.65
CA PHE A 43 -5.53 -20.36 5.74
C PHE A 43 -6.36 -19.28 6.43
N VAL A 44 -6.29 -18.07 5.89
CA VAL A 44 -7.16 -16.95 6.26
C VAL A 44 -8.57 -17.22 5.73
N SER A 45 -9.59 -17.01 6.54
CA SER A 45 -11.00 -17.23 6.12
C SER A 45 -11.51 -16.11 5.22
N LYS A 46 -11.11 -14.88 5.51
CA LYS A 46 -11.51 -13.68 4.76
C LYS A 46 -10.43 -12.63 4.78
N ALA A 47 -10.19 -12.01 3.64
CA ALA A 47 -9.32 -10.86 3.49
C ALA A 47 -10.05 -9.75 2.72
N ASN A 48 -10.01 -8.53 3.26
CA ASN A 48 -10.54 -7.34 2.61
C ASN A 48 -9.47 -6.28 2.57
N VAL A 49 -9.41 -5.56 1.46
CA VAL A 49 -8.66 -4.30 1.37
C VAL A 49 -9.54 -3.29 0.67
N MET A 50 -9.63 -2.09 1.21
CA MET A 50 -10.32 -0.98 0.57
C MET A 50 -9.50 0.28 0.71
N GLY A 51 -9.62 1.17 -0.27
CA GLY A 51 -8.90 2.44 -0.24
C GLY A 51 -9.43 3.44 -1.23
N VAL A 52 -8.92 4.65 -1.06
CA VAL A 52 -9.14 5.78 -1.96
C VAL A 52 -7.81 6.37 -2.36
N ASP A 53 -7.77 6.96 -3.55
CA ASP A 53 -6.59 7.65 -4.06
C ASP A 53 -6.99 8.90 -4.82
N PHE A 54 -6.05 9.82 -4.94
CA PHE A 54 -6.23 11.06 -5.69
C PHE A 54 -4.94 11.49 -6.36
N GLU A 55 -5.11 12.28 -7.42
CA GLU A 55 -4.07 13.04 -8.09
C GLU A 55 -4.60 14.42 -8.42
N TYR A 56 -3.84 15.46 -8.10
CA TYR A 56 -4.21 16.84 -8.34
C TYR A 56 -3.04 17.60 -8.98
N ALA A 57 -3.23 18.02 -10.23
CA ALA A 57 -2.33 18.96 -10.89
C ALA A 57 -2.57 20.37 -10.34
N LEU A 58 -1.55 20.97 -9.73
CA LEU A 58 -1.62 22.32 -9.18
C LEU A 58 -1.87 23.36 -10.30
N PRO A 59 -2.27 24.61 -9.96
CA PRO A 59 -2.41 25.70 -10.95
C PRO A 59 -1.16 25.91 -11.80
N ASP A 60 0.05 25.77 -11.23
CA ASP A 60 1.27 25.54 -12.00
C ASP A 60 1.32 24.07 -12.40
N PRO A 61 1.05 23.71 -13.68
CA PRO A 61 0.94 22.31 -14.11
C PRO A 61 2.27 21.54 -14.03
N ALA A 62 3.37 22.21 -13.65
CA ALA A 62 4.63 21.55 -13.36
C ALA A 62 4.57 20.70 -12.09
N TRP A 63 3.60 20.94 -11.19
CA TRP A 63 3.50 20.26 -9.91
C TRP A 63 2.23 19.42 -9.80
N VAL A 64 2.41 18.23 -9.26
CA VAL A 64 1.31 17.29 -8.98
C VAL A 64 1.40 16.83 -7.53
N VAL A 65 0.27 16.88 -6.83
CA VAL A 65 0.08 16.24 -5.52
C VAL A 65 -0.72 14.97 -5.75
N SER A 66 -0.23 13.85 -5.26
CA SER A 66 -0.95 12.57 -5.31
C SER A 66 -0.85 11.83 -3.99
N GLY A 67 -1.79 10.93 -3.76
CA GLY A 67 -1.74 10.11 -2.56
C GLY A 67 -2.84 9.06 -2.53
N TYR A 68 -2.71 8.16 -1.55
CA TYR A 68 -3.75 7.18 -1.25
C TYR A 68 -3.82 6.91 0.24
N THR A 69 -4.96 6.40 0.67
CA THR A 69 -5.10 5.72 1.96
C THR A 69 -5.90 4.43 1.75
N ALA A 70 -5.47 3.38 2.43
CA ALA A 70 -6.08 2.07 2.34
C ALA A 70 -6.15 1.41 3.72
N THR A 71 -7.15 0.57 3.91
CA THR A 71 -7.31 -0.28 5.09
C THR A 71 -7.33 -1.73 4.65
N SER A 72 -6.78 -2.61 5.49
CA SER A 72 -6.87 -4.05 5.33
C SER A 72 -7.47 -4.69 6.57
N THR A 73 -8.24 -5.76 6.37
CA THR A 73 -8.79 -6.60 7.44
C THR A 73 -8.62 -8.05 7.05
N LEU A 74 -7.94 -8.82 7.88
CA LEU A 74 -7.83 -10.28 7.78
C LEU A 74 -8.63 -10.93 8.90
N LEU A 75 -9.37 -11.98 8.58
CA LEU A 75 -10.08 -12.83 9.54
C LEU A 75 -9.57 -14.27 9.43
N GLY A 76 -9.28 -14.86 10.57
CA GLY A 76 -8.79 -16.23 10.65
C GLY A 76 -8.92 -16.81 12.06
N THR A 77 -8.38 -17.99 12.28
CA THR A 77 -8.24 -18.52 13.64
C THR A 77 -7.13 -17.79 14.39
N GLU A 78 -7.15 -17.86 15.71
CA GLU A 78 -6.08 -17.32 16.57
C GLU A 78 -4.69 -17.79 16.12
N LYS A 79 -4.60 -19.07 15.70
CA LYS A 79 -3.35 -19.66 15.21
C LYS A 79 -2.83 -18.93 13.97
N ILE A 80 -3.64 -18.80 12.91
CA ILE A 80 -3.18 -18.18 11.65
C ILE A 80 -2.89 -16.69 11.83
N VAL A 81 -3.71 -15.96 12.60
CA VAL A 81 -3.47 -14.55 12.90
C VAL A 81 -2.19 -14.36 13.72
N SER A 82 -1.91 -15.26 14.68
CA SER A 82 -0.66 -15.26 15.43
C SER A 82 0.56 -15.55 14.53
N GLU A 83 0.43 -16.48 13.58
CA GLU A 83 1.50 -16.77 12.62
C GLU A 83 1.78 -15.57 11.70
N ILE A 84 0.74 -14.87 11.25
CA ILE A 84 0.88 -13.63 10.44
C ILE A 84 1.60 -12.54 11.25
N GLN A 85 1.22 -12.31 12.51
CA GLN A 85 1.89 -11.34 13.37
C GLN A 85 3.39 -11.66 13.59
N ARG A 86 3.77 -12.95 13.56
CA ARG A 86 5.15 -13.41 13.76
C ARG A 86 5.99 -13.45 12.50
N ASN A 87 5.37 -13.43 11.33
CA ASN A 87 6.11 -13.55 10.07
C ASN A 87 7.05 -12.35 9.84
N SER A 88 7.98 -12.49 8.91
CA SER A 88 9.01 -11.48 8.63
C SER A 88 8.45 -10.16 8.06
N ALA A 89 7.24 -10.17 7.51
CA ALA A 89 6.62 -8.96 6.97
C ALA A 89 6.05 -8.07 8.10
N HIS A 90 5.54 -8.65 9.17
CA HIS A 90 4.89 -7.94 10.28
C HIS A 90 5.75 -7.84 11.52
N TYR A 91 6.32 -8.95 11.94
CA TYR A 91 7.27 -9.10 13.06
C TYR A 91 6.90 -8.31 14.32
N PHE A 92 5.76 -8.63 14.93
CA PHE A 92 5.23 -7.99 16.15
C PHE A 92 6.08 -8.23 17.41
N GLN A 93 7.11 -9.04 17.32
CA GLN A 93 8.04 -9.38 18.42
C GLN A 93 9.27 -8.45 18.46
N ARG A 94 9.25 -7.32 17.76
CA ARG A 94 10.37 -6.39 17.72
C ARG A 94 10.62 -5.78 19.10
N PRO A 95 11.84 -5.85 19.62
CA PRO A 95 12.15 -5.32 20.96
C PRO A 95 12.18 -3.77 20.99
N ASP A 96 12.30 -3.14 19.82
CA ASP A 96 12.37 -1.69 19.63
C ASP A 96 10.99 -1.05 19.38
N ASP A 97 9.92 -1.83 19.38
CA ASP A 97 8.56 -1.37 19.16
C ASP A 97 7.65 -1.68 20.36
N LYS A 98 6.67 -0.81 20.58
CA LYS A 98 5.66 -0.98 21.63
C LYS A 98 4.51 -1.92 21.23
N ILE A 99 4.62 -2.54 20.05
CA ILE A 99 3.58 -3.44 19.54
C ILE A 99 3.74 -4.79 20.20
N ALA A 100 2.70 -5.21 20.93
CA ALA A 100 2.66 -6.52 21.55
C ALA A 100 2.06 -7.56 20.62
N LEU A 101 2.70 -8.72 20.53
CA LEU A 101 2.10 -9.92 19.96
C LEU A 101 0.88 -10.32 20.77
N ASP A 102 -0.26 -10.48 20.11
CA ASP A 102 -1.49 -10.95 20.73
C ASP A 102 -1.94 -12.24 20.05
N THR A 103 -1.78 -13.35 20.76
CA THR A 103 -2.07 -14.69 20.25
C THR A 103 -3.55 -15.09 20.32
N THR A 104 -4.39 -14.22 20.91
CA THR A 104 -5.85 -14.45 21.04
C THR A 104 -6.67 -13.79 19.95
N LYS A 105 -6.02 -13.01 19.09
CA LYS A 105 -6.70 -12.32 17.99
C LYS A 105 -7.12 -13.28 16.88
N THR A 106 -8.35 -13.09 16.41
CA THR A 106 -8.92 -13.73 15.22
C THR A 106 -9.03 -12.78 14.04
N GLN A 107 -8.66 -11.51 14.25
CA GLN A 107 -8.69 -10.43 13.27
C GLN A 107 -7.40 -9.63 13.33
N LEU A 108 -6.89 -9.24 12.17
CA LEU A 108 -5.78 -8.32 12.01
C LEU A 108 -6.19 -7.17 11.09
N ASP A 109 -6.13 -5.94 11.63
CA ASP A 109 -6.46 -4.73 10.91
C ASP A 109 -5.24 -3.86 10.73
N GLY A 110 -5.20 -3.16 9.59
CA GLY A 110 -4.14 -2.22 9.34
C GLY A 110 -4.47 -1.16 8.30
N THR A 111 -3.56 -0.19 8.20
CA THR A 111 -3.69 0.96 7.28
C THR A 111 -2.39 1.18 6.53
N SER A 112 -2.51 1.65 5.29
CA SER A 112 -1.39 2.15 4.49
C SER A 112 -1.78 3.49 3.89
N SER A 113 -0.87 4.46 3.91
CA SER A 113 -1.08 5.77 3.29
C SER A 113 0.20 6.28 2.66
N GLU A 114 0.05 7.04 1.59
CA GLU A 114 1.14 7.71 0.89
C GLU A 114 0.69 9.08 0.43
N LEU A 115 1.57 10.06 0.55
CA LEU A 115 1.41 11.40 0.00
C LEU A 115 2.69 11.76 -0.76
N SER A 116 2.53 12.23 -1.99
CA SER A 116 3.62 12.61 -2.87
C SER A 116 3.39 14.01 -3.46
N LEU A 117 4.45 14.81 -3.48
CA LEU A 117 4.55 16.04 -4.25
C LEU A 117 5.62 15.84 -5.32
N THR A 118 5.23 15.98 -6.60
CA THR A 118 6.11 15.73 -7.73
C THR A 118 6.13 16.93 -8.67
N LYS A 119 7.33 17.39 -9.02
CA LYS A 119 7.54 18.34 -10.11
C LYS A 119 7.82 17.57 -11.39
N ILE A 120 6.85 17.54 -12.30
CA ILE A 120 6.88 16.73 -13.52
C ILE A 120 7.47 17.46 -14.74
N SER A 121 7.51 18.78 -14.70
CA SER A 121 8.02 19.59 -15.80
C SER A 121 8.77 20.83 -15.29
N GLY A 122 9.56 21.44 -16.17
CA GLY A 122 10.38 22.63 -15.90
C GLY A 122 11.65 22.60 -16.72
N LYS A 123 12.34 23.75 -16.86
CA LYS A 123 13.52 23.86 -17.74
C LYS A 123 14.65 22.95 -17.33
N ASN A 124 14.98 22.91 -16.04
CA ASN A 124 16.21 22.28 -15.57
C ASN A 124 16.01 21.41 -14.33
N PHE A 125 14.92 21.60 -13.61
CA PHE A 125 14.69 20.97 -12.31
C PHE A 125 13.44 20.13 -12.30
N LYS A 126 13.57 18.85 -11.98
CA LYS A 126 12.49 17.92 -11.68
C LYS A 126 12.75 17.30 -10.30
N GLY A 127 11.75 16.72 -9.69
CA GLY A 127 11.94 16.02 -8.44
C GLY A 127 10.65 15.56 -7.79
N SER A 128 10.79 14.76 -6.78
CA SER A 128 9.67 14.28 -5.98
C SER A 128 10.02 14.18 -4.51
N PHE A 129 8.99 14.36 -3.71
CA PHE A 129 9.02 14.15 -2.28
C PHE A 129 7.83 13.29 -1.90
N THR A 130 8.09 12.11 -1.30
CA THR A 130 7.06 11.13 -0.98
C THR A 130 7.19 10.68 0.47
N TYR A 131 6.10 10.77 1.22
CA TYR A 131 5.96 10.18 2.53
C TYR A 131 5.01 9.00 2.47
N ARG A 132 5.43 7.84 2.99
CA ARG A 132 4.64 6.62 3.06
C ARG A 132 4.67 6.06 4.47
N GLN A 133 3.51 5.63 4.95
CA GLN A 133 3.36 4.94 6.22
C GLN A 133 2.53 3.67 6.04
N ILE A 134 2.99 2.59 6.63
CA ILE A 134 2.29 1.30 6.68
C ILE A 134 2.22 0.88 8.15
N SER A 135 1.02 0.66 8.65
CA SER A 135 0.82 0.19 10.02
C SER A 135 1.21 -1.27 10.19
N PRO A 136 1.45 -1.74 11.42
CA PRO A 136 1.91 -3.10 11.69
C PRO A 136 0.99 -4.20 11.20
N GLY A 137 -0.33 -4.01 11.32
CA GLY A 137 -1.32 -5.00 10.95
C GLY A 137 -1.78 -4.93 9.49
N TYR A 138 -1.23 -4.02 8.69
CA TYR A 138 -1.64 -3.91 7.28
C TYR A 138 -1.11 -5.08 6.47
N ASP A 139 -2.01 -5.85 5.86
CA ASP A 139 -1.67 -7.00 5.03
C ASP A 139 -2.56 -7.07 3.79
N ILE A 140 -1.93 -7.31 2.64
CA ILE A 140 -2.58 -7.48 1.33
C ILE A 140 -2.16 -8.79 0.65
N ASN A 141 -1.42 -9.66 1.31
CA ASN A 141 -0.79 -10.83 0.69
C ASN A 141 -1.77 -11.85 0.12
N GLU A 142 -3.05 -11.80 0.51
CA GLU A 142 -4.09 -12.68 -0.05
C GLU A 142 -4.47 -12.34 -1.51
N LEU A 143 -4.38 -11.08 -1.91
CA LEU A 143 -4.69 -10.57 -3.26
C LEU A 143 -3.67 -9.55 -3.77
N GLY A 144 -2.52 -9.45 -3.14
CA GLY A 144 -1.43 -8.54 -3.47
C GLY A 144 -0.12 -9.02 -2.89
N TYR A 145 0.82 -8.09 -2.71
CA TYR A 145 2.11 -8.39 -2.11
C TYR A 145 2.58 -7.24 -1.21
N ILE A 146 2.93 -7.54 0.02
CA ILE A 146 3.62 -6.63 0.93
C ILE A 146 4.89 -7.31 1.45
N ARG A 147 6.01 -6.61 1.35
CA ARG A 147 7.30 -7.09 1.83
C ARG A 147 7.51 -6.81 3.31
N SER A 148 7.05 -5.65 3.79
CA SER A 148 7.25 -5.21 5.16
C SER A 148 6.15 -4.25 5.57
N ALA A 149 5.48 -4.55 6.67
CA ALA A 149 4.59 -3.66 7.40
C ALA A 149 5.37 -2.86 8.46
N ASN A 150 4.68 -2.05 9.26
CA ASN A 150 5.26 -1.22 10.31
C ASN A 150 6.43 -0.35 9.82
N THR A 151 6.20 0.36 8.72
CA THR A 151 7.23 1.20 8.10
C THR A 151 6.76 2.63 7.95
N LYS A 152 7.70 3.56 8.16
CA LYS A 152 7.57 4.97 7.78
C LYS A 152 8.73 5.29 6.86
N GLN A 153 8.44 5.78 5.68
CA GLN A 153 9.44 6.07 4.66
C GLN A 153 9.29 7.48 4.15
N LEU A 154 10.41 8.18 4.07
CA LEU A 154 10.53 9.44 3.39
C LEU A 154 11.48 9.24 2.22
N LYS A 155 11.01 9.53 1.00
CA LYS A 155 11.80 9.46 -0.21
C LYS A 155 11.87 10.84 -0.83
N SER A 156 13.05 11.24 -1.26
CA SER A 156 13.29 12.46 -2.02
C SER A 156 14.13 12.13 -3.23
N ASN A 157 13.70 12.59 -4.39
CA ASN A 157 14.47 12.53 -5.63
C ASN A 157 14.57 13.94 -6.20
N ILE A 158 15.78 14.34 -6.59
CA ILE A 158 16.05 15.64 -7.20
C ILE A 158 16.89 15.40 -8.44
N GLU A 159 16.41 15.91 -9.56
CA GLU A 159 17.06 15.80 -10.86
C GLU A 159 17.26 17.21 -11.43
N TYR A 160 18.47 17.48 -11.85
CA TYR A 160 18.83 18.71 -12.52
C TYR A 160 19.42 18.40 -13.89
N GLU A 161 18.70 18.82 -14.95
CA GLU A 161 19.10 18.63 -16.33
C GLU A 161 19.63 19.95 -16.93
N TYR A 162 20.79 19.89 -17.54
CA TYR A 162 21.39 21.05 -18.20
C TYR A 162 21.48 20.81 -19.72
N PHE A 163 20.66 21.49 -20.49
CA PHE A 163 20.48 21.27 -21.93
C PHE A 163 21.31 22.18 -22.83
N VAL A 164 22.26 22.97 -22.32
CA VAL A 164 23.09 23.82 -23.17
C VAL A 164 24.24 23.00 -23.75
N PRO A 165 24.22 22.70 -25.06
CA PRO A 165 25.31 21.97 -25.70
C PRO A 165 26.59 22.80 -25.61
N LYS A 166 27.57 22.33 -24.87
CA LYS A 166 28.93 22.87 -24.91
C LYS A 166 29.70 22.17 -26.02
N LYS A 167 30.63 22.90 -26.68
CA LYS A 167 31.40 22.46 -27.86
C LYS A 167 32.07 21.07 -27.73
N TYR A 168 32.18 20.53 -26.51
CA TYR A 168 32.87 19.26 -26.21
C TYR A 168 31.99 18.20 -25.52
N TRP A 169 30.69 18.44 -25.32
CA TRP A 169 29.78 17.53 -24.66
C TRP A 169 28.48 17.40 -25.45
N GLN A 170 28.39 16.34 -26.24
CA GLN A 170 27.10 15.83 -26.75
C GLN A 170 26.81 14.56 -25.97
N LEU A 171 25.82 14.62 -25.11
CA LEU A 171 25.20 13.45 -24.49
C LEU A 171 23.91 13.13 -25.22
#